data_6c77f9c4581fe41b3e0317b5baf25a57
#
_entry.id   6c77f9c4581fe41b3e0317b5baf25a57
#
_cell.length_a   1.000
_cell.length_b   1.000
_cell.length_c   1.000
_cell.angle_alpha   90.00
_cell.angle_beta   90.00
_cell.angle_gamma   90.00
#
_symmetry.space_group_name_H-M   'P 1'
#
loop_
_entity.id
_entity.type
_entity.pdbx_description
1 polymer ?
#
loop_
_entity_poly.entity_id
_entity_poly.type
_entity_poly.pdbx_seq_one_letter_code
_entity_poly.pdbx_strand_id
1 'polypeptide(L)'
;MFFRKLNKQFLIGSYTKSGRKIEYGMDTPYGFAGIKYSYIKSQDEENLLKVIPESYRDNCTLSLMELNYKIPPHTDSSIEAIINFYIKTDRCVTQFYYPQENAPTMQIDNQTDGAIFHEGYLRKSVRFMAHPGDAYLLDVSKPHSVFPMEPGLPDRKAICLQILYKSFDEAVEMLKETGYIDE
;
A
#
# COMPACT_ATOMS: atom_id res chain seq x y z
N MET A 1 -4.08 -10.01 -11.92
CA MET A 1 -3.21 -8.80 -12.00
C MET A 1 -2.90 -8.37 -10.59
N PHE A 2 -1.78 -7.64 -10.33
CA PHE A 2 -1.38 -7.29 -8.95
C PHE A 2 -1.45 -5.80 -8.65
N PHE A 3 -1.44 -4.97 -9.68
CA PHE A 3 -1.53 -3.52 -9.54
C PHE A 3 -1.95 -2.84 -10.85
N ARG A 4 -2.44 -1.62 -10.72
CA ARG A 4 -2.72 -0.69 -11.82
C ARG A 4 -2.14 0.69 -11.49
N LYS A 5 -1.44 1.31 -12.42
CA LYS A 5 -1.07 2.71 -12.32
C LYS A 5 -2.27 3.57 -12.72
N LEU A 6 -2.57 4.60 -11.93
CA LEU A 6 -3.55 5.60 -12.30
C LEU A 6 -2.99 6.50 -13.41
N ASN A 7 -3.85 6.93 -14.33
CA ASN A 7 -3.49 7.73 -15.51
C ASN A 7 -3.24 9.21 -15.22
N LYS A 8 -3.40 9.65 -13.96
CA LYS A 8 -3.15 11.03 -13.52
C LYS A 8 -2.05 11.07 -12.47
N GLN A 9 -1.35 12.20 -12.41
CA GLN A 9 -0.42 12.50 -11.33
C GLN A 9 -1.11 13.28 -10.22
N PHE A 10 -0.68 13.05 -8.98
CA PHE A 10 -1.22 13.66 -7.76
C PHE A 10 -0.11 14.43 -7.04
N LEU A 11 -0.16 15.75 -7.14
CA LEU A 11 0.74 16.62 -6.38
C LEU A 11 0.11 16.89 -5.01
N ILE A 12 0.64 16.29 -3.98
CA ILE A 12 0.16 16.44 -2.61
C ILE A 12 0.93 17.59 -1.96
N GLY A 13 0.23 18.71 -1.72
CA GLY A 13 0.84 19.91 -1.17
C GLY A 13 1.08 19.84 0.33
N SER A 14 0.03 19.65 1.11
CA SER A 14 0.10 19.64 2.58
C SER A 14 -0.85 18.61 3.19
N TYR A 15 -0.42 18.04 4.30
CA TYR A 15 -1.25 17.16 5.12
C TYR A 15 -0.94 17.37 6.60
N THR A 16 -1.93 17.13 7.44
CA THR A 16 -1.78 17.16 8.89
C THR A 16 -2.00 15.75 9.44
N LYS A 17 -1.05 15.27 10.24
CA LYS A 17 -1.23 14.01 10.96
C LYS A 17 -2.27 14.23 12.06
N SER A 18 -3.30 13.41 12.07
CA SER A 18 -4.34 13.43 13.09
C SER A 18 -4.68 12.01 13.52
N GLY A 19 -5.06 11.85 14.79
CA GLY A 19 -5.50 10.57 15.32
C GLY A 19 -4.38 9.60 15.70
N ARG A 20 -4.72 8.31 15.74
CA ARG A 20 -3.87 7.24 16.24
C ARG A 20 -2.69 7.01 15.30
N LYS A 21 -1.50 6.91 15.87
CA LYS A 21 -0.28 6.50 15.19
C LYS A 21 -0.07 5.03 15.46
N ILE A 22 0.13 4.25 14.41
CA ILE A 22 0.55 2.86 14.49
C ILE A 22 2.01 2.82 14.05
N GLU A 23 2.88 2.35 14.94
CA GLU A 23 4.29 2.11 14.64
C GLU A 23 4.56 0.61 14.75
N TYR A 24 5.16 0.05 13.70
CA TYR A 24 5.70 -1.29 13.74
C TYR A 24 7.17 -1.18 14.16
N GLY A 25 7.46 -1.64 15.37
CA GLY A 25 8.79 -1.58 15.96
C GLY A 25 9.72 -2.69 15.48
N MET A 26 10.99 -2.62 15.89
CA MET A 26 12.04 -3.61 15.57
C MET A 26 11.83 -4.99 16.20
N ASP A 27 10.94 -5.11 17.15
CA ASP A 27 10.77 -6.33 17.97
C ASP A 27 9.89 -7.40 17.31
N THR A 28 9.42 -7.18 16.11
CA THR A 28 8.79 -8.26 15.34
C THR A 28 9.89 -9.14 14.77
N PRO A 29 9.84 -10.47 14.97
CA PRO A 29 10.90 -11.41 14.55
C PRO A 29 11.18 -11.44 13.04
N TYR A 30 10.47 -10.65 12.25
CA TYR A 30 10.50 -10.62 10.77
C TYR A 30 10.74 -9.24 10.17
N GLY A 31 11.13 -8.24 10.96
CA GLY A 31 11.64 -6.99 10.43
C GLY A 31 10.62 -6.00 9.85
N PHE A 32 9.42 -5.89 10.43
CA PHE A 32 8.49 -4.77 10.21
C PHE A 32 8.97 -3.46 10.89
N ALA A 33 10.25 -3.35 11.13
CA ALA A 33 10.83 -2.15 11.69
C ALA A 33 10.63 -0.95 10.79
N GLY A 34 10.29 0.18 11.37
CA GLY A 34 10.32 1.45 10.70
C GLY A 34 9.16 1.76 9.76
N ILE A 35 8.02 1.12 9.92
CA ILE A 35 6.78 1.51 9.25
C ILE A 35 5.92 2.29 10.23
N LYS A 36 5.48 3.46 9.80
CA LYS A 36 4.58 4.32 10.58
C LYS A 36 3.36 4.64 9.76
N TYR A 37 2.20 4.40 10.34
CA TYR A 37 0.92 4.84 9.80
C TYR A 37 0.32 5.91 10.71
N SER A 38 -0.12 7.01 10.13
CA SER A 38 -0.83 8.08 10.84
C SER A 38 -2.07 8.43 10.06
N TYR A 39 -3.23 8.47 10.73
CA TYR A 39 -4.40 9.06 10.11
C TYR A 39 -4.10 10.51 9.74
N ILE A 40 -4.62 10.96 8.60
CA ILE A 40 -4.38 12.31 8.11
C ILE A 40 -5.70 13.06 7.95
N LYS A 41 -5.59 14.38 8.09
CA LYS A 41 -6.51 15.33 7.47
C LYS A 41 -5.68 16.14 6.48
N SER A 42 -6.04 16.08 5.22
CA SER A 42 -5.38 16.85 4.16
C SER A 42 -6.36 17.84 3.56
N GLN A 43 -5.87 19.00 3.15
CA GLN A 43 -6.65 19.89 2.29
C GLN A 43 -6.94 19.24 0.93
N ASP A 44 -6.12 18.26 0.55
CA ASP A 44 -6.27 17.50 -0.68
C ASP A 44 -7.14 16.24 -0.52
N GLU A 45 -7.67 15.97 0.70
CA GLU A 45 -8.45 14.75 1.00
C GLU A 45 -9.59 14.56 0.01
N GLU A 46 -10.37 15.60 -0.24
CA GLU A 46 -11.46 15.55 -1.21
C GLU A 46 -10.98 15.20 -2.62
N ASN A 47 -9.82 15.75 -3.04
CA ASN A 47 -9.25 15.46 -4.35
C ASN A 47 -8.74 14.02 -4.46
N LEU A 48 -8.19 13.46 -3.38
CA LEU A 48 -7.76 12.08 -3.33
C LEU A 48 -8.96 11.12 -3.34
N LEU A 49 -10.04 11.46 -2.62
CA LEU A 49 -11.27 10.67 -2.60
C LEU A 49 -12.03 10.70 -3.93
N LYS A 50 -11.82 11.71 -4.79
CA LYS A 50 -12.45 11.77 -6.12
C LYS A 50 -12.09 10.61 -7.04
N VAL A 51 -11.03 9.87 -6.76
CA VAL A 51 -10.67 8.65 -7.51
C VAL A 51 -11.70 7.54 -7.29
N ILE A 52 -12.50 7.62 -6.24
CA ILE A 52 -13.54 6.66 -5.87
C ILE A 52 -14.91 7.28 -6.15
N PRO A 53 -15.90 6.50 -6.64
CA PRO A 53 -17.28 6.96 -6.78
C PRO A 53 -17.81 7.56 -5.48
N GLU A 54 -18.54 8.67 -5.58
CA GLU A 54 -19.01 9.43 -4.42
C GLU A 54 -19.78 8.56 -3.43
N SER A 55 -20.62 7.66 -3.93
CA SER A 55 -21.42 6.74 -3.12
C SER A 55 -20.61 5.76 -2.28
N TYR A 56 -19.29 5.64 -2.52
CA TYR A 56 -18.44 4.68 -1.81
C TYR A 56 -17.38 5.33 -0.92
N ARG A 57 -17.23 6.66 -0.95
CA ARG A 57 -16.14 7.37 -0.23
C ARG A 57 -16.18 7.18 1.28
N ASP A 58 -17.37 7.02 1.86
CA ASP A 58 -17.54 6.77 3.30
C ASP A 58 -16.97 5.41 3.74
N ASN A 59 -16.72 4.50 2.81
CA ASN A 59 -16.07 3.21 3.06
C ASN A 59 -14.56 3.25 2.76
N CYS A 60 -13.98 4.43 2.70
CA CYS A 60 -12.56 4.62 2.47
C CYS A 60 -11.90 5.31 3.66
N THR A 61 -10.65 4.96 3.92
CA THR A 61 -9.85 5.64 4.93
C THR A 61 -8.52 6.10 4.36
N LEU A 62 -8.08 7.28 4.79
CA LEU A 62 -6.79 7.85 4.38
C LEU A 62 -5.80 7.78 5.53
N SER A 63 -4.62 7.27 5.25
CA SER A 63 -3.50 7.27 6.19
C SER A 63 -2.19 7.67 5.51
N LEU A 64 -1.29 8.30 6.25
CA LEU A 64 0.07 8.54 5.82
C LEU A 64 0.93 7.33 6.22
N MET A 65 1.52 6.69 5.24
CA MET A 65 2.57 5.71 5.43
C MET A 65 3.93 6.37 5.33
N GLU A 66 4.72 6.24 6.38
CA GLU A 66 6.14 6.59 6.39
C GLU A 66 6.95 5.30 6.56
N LEU A 67 7.82 5.03 5.62
CA LEU A 67 8.66 3.83 5.59
C LEU A 67 10.13 4.27 5.63
N ASN A 68 10.84 3.80 6.65
CA ASN A 68 12.28 4.01 6.80
C ASN A 68 13.05 2.69 6.90
N TYR A 69 12.43 1.58 6.50
CA TYR A 69 13.04 0.26 6.42
C TYR A 69 12.40 -0.56 5.29
N LYS A 70 12.95 -1.73 4.98
CA LYS A 70 12.31 -2.66 4.05
C LYS A 70 11.07 -3.30 4.68
N ILE A 71 10.06 -3.57 3.88
CA ILE A 71 8.91 -4.39 4.27
C ILE A 71 9.11 -5.79 3.69
N PRO A 72 9.16 -6.84 4.53
CA PRO A 72 9.25 -8.21 4.04
C PRO A 72 7.98 -8.61 3.26
N PRO A 73 8.02 -9.74 2.53
CA PRO A 73 6.84 -10.24 1.84
C PRO A 73 5.69 -10.51 2.81
N HIS A 74 4.56 -9.88 2.58
CA HIS A 74 3.36 -9.96 3.43
C HIS A 74 2.09 -9.75 2.62
N THR A 75 0.96 -10.07 3.22
CA THR A 75 -0.37 -9.61 2.80
C THR A 75 -0.91 -8.65 3.85
N ASP A 76 -1.70 -7.67 3.42
CA ASP A 76 -2.36 -6.76 4.36
C ASP A 76 -3.55 -7.45 5.06
N SER A 77 -3.96 -6.87 6.18
CA SER A 77 -5.06 -7.39 6.99
C SER A 77 -6.37 -6.70 6.64
N SER A 78 -7.42 -7.50 6.47
CA SER A 78 -8.81 -7.02 6.34
C SER A 78 -9.08 -6.06 5.18
N ILE A 79 -8.15 -5.92 4.26
CA ILE A 79 -8.27 -5.15 3.02
C ILE A 79 -7.64 -5.91 1.86
N GLU A 80 -8.24 -5.78 0.68
CA GLU A 80 -7.71 -6.38 -0.55
C GLU A 80 -7.20 -5.32 -1.54
N ALA A 81 -7.71 -4.10 -1.44
CA ALA A 81 -7.39 -3.02 -2.36
C ALA A 81 -6.97 -1.74 -1.64
N ILE A 82 -5.84 -1.18 -2.05
CA ILE A 82 -5.32 0.08 -1.55
C ILE A 82 -4.78 0.94 -2.69
N ILE A 83 -5.03 2.24 -2.66
CA ILE A 83 -4.38 3.17 -3.57
C ILE A 83 -3.30 3.91 -2.81
N ASN A 84 -2.06 3.80 -3.29
CA ASN A 84 -0.93 4.55 -2.76
C ASN A 84 -0.64 5.76 -3.65
N PHE A 85 -0.79 6.96 -3.09
CA PHE A 85 -0.37 8.23 -3.69
C PHE A 85 1.02 8.58 -3.19
N TYR A 86 2.02 8.52 -4.06
CA TYR A 86 3.44 8.60 -3.66
C TYR A 86 3.91 10.05 -3.54
N ILE A 87 4.37 10.42 -2.34
CA ILE A 87 4.96 11.74 -2.04
C ILE A 87 6.48 11.68 -2.18
N LYS A 88 7.10 10.63 -1.63
CA LYS A 88 8.52 10.36 -1.66
C LYS A 88 8.76 8.88 -1.85
N THR A 89 9.65 8.48 -2.72
CA THR A 89 9.78 7.07 -3.10
C THR A 89 11.15 6.49 -2.80
N ASP A 90 12.17 7.33 -2.75
CA ASP A 90 13.57 6.97 -2.47
C ASP A 90 14.01 5.71 -3.24
N ARG A 91 13.63 5.63 -4.53
CA ARG A 91 13.90 4.50 -5.42
C ARG A 91 13.53 3.13 -4.86
N CYS A 92 12.48 3.08 -4.01
CA CYS A 92 11.96 1.83 -3.50
C CYS A 92 11.18 1.06 -4.56
N VAL A 93 11.39 -0.24 -4.57
CA VAL A 93 10.66 -1.19 -5.41
C VAL A 93 9.54 -1.82 -4.60
N THR A 94 8.35 -1.90 -5.18
CA THR A 94 7.27 -2.79 -4.72
C THR A 94 7.31 -4.05 -5.57
N GLN A 95 7.51 -5.20 -4.93
CA GLN A 95 7.61 -6.52 -5.58
C GLN A 95 6.43 -7.39 -5.16
N PHE A 96 5.75 -7.99 -6.11
CA PHE A 96 4.71 -9.00 -5.89
C PHE A 96 5.22 -10.41 -6.10
N TYR A 97 4.56 -11.38 -5.45
CA TYR A 97 4.99 -12.76 -5.45
C TYR A 97 3.82 -13.73 -5.65
N TYR A 98 4.16 -14.92 -6.12
CA TYR A 98 3.31 -16.11 -6.05
C TYR A 98 3.85 -17.00 -4.93
N PRO A 99 3.05 -17.31 -3.90
CA PRO A 99 3.45 -18.30 -2.91
C PRO A 99 3.49 -19.69 -3.54
N GLN A 100 4.46 -20.50 -3.11
CA GLN A 100 4.46 -21.93 -3.41
C GLN A 100 3.33 -22.60 -2.61
N GLU A 101 2.91 -23.78 -3.05
CA GLU A 101 1.98 -24.59 -2.30
C GLU A 101 2.53 -24.88 -0.89
N ASN A 102 1.71 -24.67 0.12
CA ASN A 102 2.10 -24.81 1.54
C ASN A 102 3.24 -23.88 1.99
N ALA A 103 3.42 -22.72 1.37
CA ALA A 103 4.35 -21.71 1.86
C ALA A 103 4.05 -21.38 3.33
N PRO A 104 5.04 -21.52 4.24
CA PRO A 104 4.81 -21.20 5.63
C PRO A 104 4.57 -19.71 5.80
N THR A 105 3.56 -19.39 6.59
CA THR A 105 3.19 -18.03 6.93
C THR A 105 3.22 -17.82 8.42
N MET A 106 3.41 -16.57 8.82
CA MET A 106 3.25 -16.13 10.18
C MET A 106 2.32 -14.93 10.22
N GLN A 107 1.43 -14.91 11.20
CA GLN A 107 0.55 -13.77 11.41
C GLN A 107 1.36 -12.53 11.81
N ILE A 108 0.96 -11.37 11.32
CA ILE A 108 1.59 -10.08 11.66
C ILE A 108 1.33 -9.75 13.13
N ASP A 109 0.12 -9.99 13.59
CA ASP A 109 -0.29 -9.94 14.99
C ASP A 109 -1.49 -10.88 15.25
N ASN A 110 -1.87 -11.04 16.50
CA ASN A 110 -2.95 -11.96 16.90
C ASN A 110 -4.37 -11.43 16.57
N GLN A 111 -4.50 -10.25 16.03
CA GLN A 111 -5.78 -9.57 15.79
C GLN A 111 -6.09 -9.36 14.31
N THR A 112 -5.18 -9.75 13.42
CA THR A 112 -5.29 -9.50 12.00
C THR A 112 -5.15 -10.79 11.18
N ASP A 113 -5.70 -10.78 9.97
CA ASP A 113 -5.59 -11.83 8.97
C ASP A 113 -4.37 -11.64 8.03
N GLY A 114 -3.60 -10.57 8.22
CA GLY A 114 -2.37 -10.34 7.48
C GLY A 114 -1.28 -11.36 7.81
N ALA A 115 -0.55 -11.78 6.81
CA ALA A 115 0.47 -12.81 6.93
C ALA A 115 1.81 -12.37 6.39
N ILE A 116 2.90 -12.77 7.06
CA ILE A 116 4.27 -12.66 6.59
C ILE A 116 4.70 -13.98 5.98
N PHE A 117 5.39 -13.91 4.86
CA PHE A 117 5.87 -15.05 4.12
C PHE A 117 7.39 -15.16 4.18
N HIS A 118 7.89 -16.38 4.26
CA HIS A 118 9.31 -16.63 4.12
C HIS A 118 9.71 -16.56 2.63
N GLU A 119 10.67 -15.70 2.28
CA GLU A 119 11.09 -15.46 0.89
C GLU A 119 11.44 -16.72 0.10
N GLY A 120 12.05 -17.72 0.74
CA GLY A 120 12.46 -18.98 0.12
C GLY A 120 11.28 -19.79 -0.46
N TYR A 121 10.04 -19.49 -0.09
CA TYR A 121 8.83 -20.15 -0.58
C TYR A 121 8.02 -19.26 -1.53
N LEU A 122 8.63 -18.19 -2.04
CA LEU A 122 7.98 -17.23 -2.91
C LEU A 122 8.67 -17.19 -4.27
N ARG A 123 7.88 -17.26 -5.33
CA ARG A 123 8.34 -16.97 -6.69
C ARG A 123 8.06 -15.51 -7.01
N LYS A 124 9.09 -14.74 -7.33
CA LYS A 124 8.94 -13.35 -7.79
C LYS A 124 8.05 -13.29 -9.03
N SER A 125 7.12 -12.36 -9.02
CA SER A 125 6.24 -12.05 -10.13
C SER A 125 6.61 -10.69 -10.73
N VAL A 126 5.72 -9.74 -10.69
CA VAL A 126 5.90 -8.39 -11.23
C VAL A 126 6.39 -7.43 -10.16
N ARG A 127 7.05 -6.37 -10.59
CA ARG A 127 7.48 -5.29 -9.70
C ARG A 127 7.34 -3.94 -10.40
N PHE A 128 7.27 -2.90 -9.61
CA PHE A 128 7.33 -1.53 -10.10
C PHE A 128 8.12 -0.64 -9.14
N MET A 129 8.56 0.49 -9.67
CA MET A 129 9.12 1.60 -8.91
C MET A 129 8.28 2.83 -9.22
N ALA A 130 7.64 3.37 -8.19
CA ALA A 130 6.86 4.60 -8.33
C ALA A 130 7.77 5.82 -8.32
N HIS A 131 7.29 6.91 -8.91
CA HIS A 131 7.87 8.24 -8.78
C HIS A 131 6.99 9.14 -7.91
N PRO A 132 7.52 10.20 -7.30
CA PRO A 132 6.69 11.19 -6.62
C PRO A 132 5.60 11.72 -7.55
N GLY A 133 4.38 11.78 -7.06
CA GLY A 133 3.19 12.14 -7.84
C GLY A 133 2.47 10.97 -8.51
N ASP A 134 3.09 9.81 -8.64
CA ASP A 134 2.41 8.61 -9.13
C ASP A 134 1.36 8.11 -8.12
N ALA A 135 0.32 7.46 -8.63
CA ALA A 135 -0.61 6.69 -7.82
C ALA A 135 -0.81 5.28 -8.40
N TYR A 136 -0.90 4.30 -7.52
CA TYR A 136 -1.08 2.90 -7.89
C TYR A 136 -2.16 2.25 -7.03
N LEU A 137 -3.12 1.60 -7.67
CA LEU A 137 -3.99 0.63 -7.02
C LEU A 137 -3.23 -0.68 -6.88
N LEU A 138 -3.21 -1.26 -5.69
CA LEU A 138 -2.49 -2.49 -5.33
C LEU A 138 -3.46 -3.55 -4.84
N ASP A 139 -3.26 -4.80 -5.29
CA ASP A 139 -3.88 -5.99 -4.72
C ASP A 139 -3.05 -6.44 -3.51
N VAL A 140 -3.41 -5.94 -2.34
CA VAL A 140 -2.68 -6.21 -1.09
C VAL A 140 -3.09 -7.52 -0.42
N SER A 141 -4.08 -8.24 -1.00
CA SER A 141 -4.38 -9.63 -0.66
C SER A 141 -3.31 -10.61 -1.18
N LYS A 142 -2.44 -10.16 -2.08
CA LYS A 142 -1.35 -10.94 -2.64
C LYS A 142 -0.03 -10.61 -1.93
N PRO A 143 0.85 -11.61 -1.75
CA PRO A 143 2.15 -11.38 -1.14
C PRO A 143 2.93 -10.29 -1.88
N HIS A 144 3.33 -9.27 -1.15
CA HIS A 144 4.11 -8.15 -1.68
C HIS A 144 5.14 -7.65 -0.66
N SER A 145 6.20 -7.03 -1.17
CA SER A 145 7.26 -6.44 -0.35
C SER A 145 7.68 -5.08 -0.87
N VAL A 146 8.38 -4.34 -0.02
CA VAL A 146 9.00 -3.07 -0.40
C VAL A 146 10.45 -3.05 0.05
N PHE A 147 11.36 -2.70 -0.85
CA PHE A 147 12.77 -2.60 -0.56
C PHE A 147 13.45 -1.49 -1.38
N PRO A 148 14.50 -0.85 -0.86
CA PRO A 148 15.29 0.12 -1.61
C PRO A 148 16.13 -0.59 -2.68
N MET A 149 16.35 0.08 -3.82
CA MET A 149 17.24 -0.43 -4.88
C MET A 149 18.72 -0.36 -4.48
N GLU A 150 19.07 0.57 -3.61
CA GLU A 150 20.43 0.80 -3.15
C GLU A 150 20.55 0.46 -1.66
N PRO A 151 21.72 0.05 -1.19
CA PRO A 151 21.95 -0.16 0.24
C PRO A 151 21.66 1.12 1.02
N GLY A 152 20.93 0.98 2.13
CA GLY A 152 20.60 2.09 3.02
C GLY A 152 19.19 1.98 3.57
N LEU A 153 18.82 2.94 4.39
CA LEU A 153 17.48 3.06 4.92
C LEU A 153 16.65 3.96 4.00
N PRO A 154 15.53 3.49 3.45
CA PRO A 154 14.69 4.30 2.59
C PRO A 154 13.97 5.39 3.37
N ASP A 155 13.64 6.49 2.71
CA ASP A 155 12.68 7.48 3.17
C ASP A 155 11.52 7.54 2.16
N ARG A 156 10.60 6.61 2.28
CA ARG A 156 9.42 6.52 1.42
C ARG A 156 8.18 7.00 2.15
N LYS A 157 7.38 7.82 1.46
CA LYS A 157 6.12 8.34 1.99
C LYS A 157 5.03 8.22 0.94
N ALA A 158 3.87 7.77 1.36
CA ALA A 158 2.68 7.73 0.54
C ALA A 158 1.44 8.01 1.38
N ILE A 159 0.44 8.64 0.79
CA ILE A 159 -0.92 8.60 1.34
C ILE A 159 -1.56 7.33 0.80
N CYS A 160 -2.05 6.51 1.72
CA CYS A 160 -2.71 5.25 1.44
C CYS A 160 -4.22 5.45 1.58
N LEU A 161 -4.96 5.22 0.50
CA LEU A 161 -6.41 5.16 0.47
C LEU A 161 -6.82 3.69 0.53
N GLN A 162 -7.27 3.24 1.69
CA GLN A 162 -7.80 1.90 1.89
C GLN A 162 -9.25 1.85 1.41
N ILE A 163 -9.57 0.89 0.55
CA ILE A 163 -10.92 0.65 0.05
C ILE A 163 -11.48 -0.55 0.81
N LEU A 164 -12.34 -0.28 1.79
CA LEU A 164 -12.88 -1.32 2.66
C LEU A 164 -13.92 -2.17 1.91
N TYR A 165 -13.99 -3.46 2.22
CA TYR A 165 -15.01 -4.40 1.73
C TYR A 165 -15.08 -4.54 0.20
N LYS A 166 -14.00 -4.23 -0.50
CA LYS A 166 -13.89 -4.40 -1.95
C LYS A 166 -12.67 -5.20 -2.33
N SER A 167 -12.87 -6.12 -3.24
CA SER A 167 -11.78 -6.81 -3.93
C SER A 167 -11.00 -5.86 -4.84
N PHE A 168 -9.80 -6.30 -5.22
CA PHE A 168 -8.99 -5.55 -6.19
C PHE A 168 -9.72 -5.33 -7.52
N ASP A 169 -10.43 -6.35 -8.02
CA ASP A 169 -11.14 -6.25 -9.31
C ASP A 169 -12.33 -5.27 -9.23
N GLU A 170 -13.08 -5.26 -8.12
CA GLU A 170 -14.12 -4.26 -7.89
C GLU A 170 -13.55 -2.83 -7.79
N ALA A 171 -12.40 -2.67 -7.15
CA ALA A 171 -11.72 -1.38 -7.09
C ALA A 171 -11.22 -0.93 -8.47
N VAL A 172 -10.78 -1.86 -9.33
CA VAL A 172 -10.47 -1.57 -10.74
C VAL A 172 -11.68 -0.99 -11.46
N GLU A 173 -12.86 -1.61 -11.33
CA GLU A 173 -14.07 -1.12 -11.98
C GLU A 173 -14.48 0.27 -11.47
N MET A 174 -14.35 0.55 -10.17
CA MET A 174 -14.56 1.89 -9.62
C MET A 174 -13.64 2.94 -10.25
N LEU A 175 -12.36 2.60 -10.45
CA LEU A 175 -11.40 3.53 -11.06
C LEU A 175 -11.63 3.73 -12.56
N LYS A 176 -12.19 2.74 -13.26
CA LYS A 176 -12.67 2.93 -14.64
C LYS A 176 -13.89 3.85 -14.69
N GLU A 177 -14.87 3.62 -13.82
CA GLU A 177 -16.07 4.48 -13.71
C GLU A 177 -15.70 5.94 -13.49
N THR A 178 -14.72 6.21 -12.64
CA THR A 178 -14.25 7.57 -12.36
C THR A 178 -13.20 8.10 -13.35
N GLY A 179 -12.77 7.29 -14.33
CA GLY A 179 -11.85 7.67 -15.39
C GLY A 179 -10.39 7.83 -14.93
N TYR A 180 -9.99 7.14 -13.87
CA TYR A 180 -8.60 7.16 -13.37
C TYR A 180 -7.74 6.01 -13.87
N ILE A 181 -8.33 5.01 -14.49
CA ILE A 181 -7.63 4.01 -15.30
C ILE A 181 -8.38 3.80 -16.60
N ASP A 182 -7.66 3.41 -17.63
CA ASP A 182 -8.23 3.10 -18.94
C ASP A 182 -8.87 1.68 -18.93
N GLU A 183 -9.78 1.44 -19.88
CA GLU A 183 -10.47 0.15 -20.06
C GLU A 183 -9.51 -1.04 -20.30
#